data_ec9ef30558ffe1ab21ae7127dd48aebe
#
_entry.id   ec9ef30558ffe1ab21ae7127dd48aebe
#
_cell.length_a   1.000
_cell.length_b   1.000
_cell.length_c   1.000
_cell.angle_alpha   90.00
_cell.angle_beta   90.00
_cell.angle_gamma   90.00
#
_symmetry.space_group_name_H-M   'P 1'
#
loop_
_entity.id
_entity.type
_entity.pdbx_description
1 polymer ?
#
loop_
_entity_poly.entity_id
_entity_poly.type
_entity_poly.pdbx_seq_one_letter_code
_entity_poly.pdbx_strand_id
1 'polypeptide(L)'
;SWFDNYVGVVMLVRVVDGVLKPKDKILLMAGGSEHLCEQVGVFTPKSQPRTQLAAGEVGFVIAGIKELKAAKVGDTVTLAGKRASEALPGFKEIQPQVFAGLYPVESHEYEALRDALEKLKLNDASLHYEPEVSQALGFGFRCGFLGLLHMEIVQERLEREFDMDLITTAPTVIYEVALRDGTVVMVD
;
A
#
# COMPACT_ATOMS: atom_id res chain seq x y z
N SER A 1 -6.58 -2.37 3.53
CA SER A 1 -7.36 -1.90 2.37
C SER A 1 -7.22 -2.85 1.19
N TRP A 2 -8.15 -2.82 0.29
CA TRP A 2 -8.11 -3.53 -0.98
C TRP A 2 -8.83 -2.74 -2.06
N PHE A 3 -8.63 -3.12 -3.30
CA PHE A 3 -9.31 -2.52 -4.43
C PHE A 3 -10.47 -3.40 -4.90
N ASP A 4 -11.64 -2.80 -5.03
CA ASP A 4 -12.82 -3.42 -5.60
C ASP A 4 -13.16 -2.73 -6.92
N ASN A 5 -13.44 -3.51 -7.96
CA ASN A 5 -13.68 -2.99 -9.31
C ASN A 5 -14.95 -2.13 -9.44
N TYR A 6 -15.89 -2.28 -8.50
CA TYR A 6 -17.18 -1.56 -8.53
C TYR A 6 -17.17 -0.29 -7.66
N VAL A 7 -16.54 -0.36 -6.49
CA VAL A 7 -16.59 0.72 -5.49
C VAL A 7 -15.25 1.43 -5.27
N GLY A 8 -14.19 0.97 -5.92
CA GLY A 8 -12.84 1.52 -5.76
C GLY A 8 -12.14 0.98 -4.50
N VAL A 9 -11.40 1.83 -3.82
CA VAL A 9 -10.65 1.44 -2.62
C VAL A 9 -11.60 1.25 -1.43
N VAL A 10 -11.54 0.06 -0.83
CA VAL A 10 -12.19 -0.24 0.45
C VAL A 10 -11.14 -0.19 1.55
N MET A 11 -11.29 0.74 2.47
CA MET A 11 -10.37 0.91 3.59
C MET A 11 -10.87 0.17 4.82
N LEU A 12 -10.01 -0.63 5.45
CA LEU A 12 -10.25 -1.17 6.78
C LEU A 12 -9.77 -0.17 7.82
N VAL A 13 -10.66 0.25 8.71
CA VAL A 13 -10.40 1.28 9.70
C VAL A 13 -10.76 0.85 11.10
N ARG A 14 -10.07 1.40 12.09
CA ARG A 14 -10.44 1.35 13.50
C ARG A 14 -10.78 2.76 13.96
N VAL A 15 -11.96 2.97 14.47
CA VAL A 15 -12.37 4.26 15.02
C VAL A 15 -11.82 4.41 16.43
N VAL A 16 -10.98 5.42 16.64
CA VAL A 16 -10.35 5.71 17.93
C VAL A 16 -11.20 6.69 18.73
N ASP A 17 -11.71 7.73 18.05
CA ASP A 17 -12.52 8.78 18.67
C ASP A 17 -13.57 9.27 17.67
N GLY A 18 -14.72 9.70 18.19
CA GLY A 18 -15.82 10.22 17.38
C GLY A 18 -16.65 9.17 16.66
N VAL A 19 -17.36 9.60 15.64
CA VAL A 19 -18.27 8.80 14.82
C VAL A 19 -18.06 9.13 13.35
N LEU A 20 -18.02 8.09 12.50
CA LEU A 20 -17.94 8.20 11.06
C LEU A 20 -19.24 7.72 10.43
N LYS A 21 -19.82 8.55 9.56
CA LYS A 21 -21.10 8.28 8.88
C LYS A 21 -20.94 8.41 7.37
N PRO A 22 -21.79 7.73 6.58
CA PRO A 22 -21.96 8.07 5.17
C PRO A 22 -22.30 9.55 4.98
N LYS A 23 -21.77 10.13 3.90
CA LYS A 23 -21.84 11.56 3.55
C LYS A 23 -20.93 12.48 4.33
N ASP A 24 -20.19 11.99 5.33
CA ASP A 24 -19.14 12.75 5.98
C ASP A 24 -17.98 13.01 5.01
N LYS A 25 -17.46 14.22 5.01
CA LYS A 25 -16.25 14.57 4.29
C LYS A 25 -15.03 14.19 5.12
N ILE A 26 -14.22 13.28 4.64
CA ILE A 26 -13.05 12.76 5.32
C ILE A 26 -11.76 13.30 4.72
N LEU A 27 -10.72 13.36 5.55
CA LEU A 27 -9.35 13.72 5.16
C LEU A 27 -8.42 12.54 5.48
N LEU A 28 -7.63 12.13 4.50
CA LEU A 28 -6.50 11.21 4.69
C LEU A 28 -5.27 12.05 5.06
N MET A 29 -4.80 11.94 6.30
CA MET A 29 -3.82 12.88 6.86
C MET A 29 -2.43 12.78 6.22
N ALA A 30 -1.99 11.59 5.81
CA ALA A 30 -0.67 11.40 5.21
C ALA A 30 -0.54 12.12 3.86
N GLY A 31 -1.55 12.05 3.01
CA GLY A 31 -1.56 12.67 1.68
C GLY A 31 -2.27 14.01 1.60
N GLY A 32 -3.04 14.38 2.63
CA GLY A 32 -3.84 15.61 2.65
C GLY A 32 -5.04 15.59 1.70
N SER A 33 -5.46 14.44 1.18
CA SER A 33 -6.58 14.31 0.25
C SER A 33 -7.92 14.22 0.98
N GLU A 34 -8.93 14.93 0.46
CA GLU A 34 -10.29 14.90 0.98
C GLU A 34 -11.20 14.05 0.09
N HIS A 35 -12.07 13.26 0.72
CA HIS A 35 -13.01 12.38 0.03
C HIS A 35 -14.36 12.40 0.74
N LEU A 36 -15.42 12.14 -0.02
CA LEU A 36 -16.75 11.97 0.53
C LEU A 36 -16.95 10.50 0.92
N CYS A 37 -17.25 10.25 2.20
CA CYS A 37 -17.61 8.92 2.65
C CYS A 37 -18.95 8.48 2.02
N GLU A 38 -18.93 7.41 1.25
CA GLU A 38 -20.12 6.89 0.58
C GLU A 38 -20.81 5.81 1.42
N GLN A 39 -20.02 4.93 2.03
CA GLN A 39 -20.52 3.81 2.80
C GLN A 39 -19.57 3.46 3.94
N VAL A 40 -20.12 3.06 5.08
CA VAL A 40 -19.43 2.43 6.20
C VAL A 40 -20.09 1.10 6.55
N GLY A 41 -19.36 0.18 7.15
CA GLY A 41 -19.92 -1.10 7.57
C GLY A 41 -18.93 -1.95 8.34
N VAL A 42 -19.34 -3.16 8.65
CA VAL A 42 -18.56 -4.16 9.40
C VAL A 42 -18.52 -5.48 8.65
N PHE A 43 -17.60 -6.37 9.05
CA PHE A 43 -17.49 -7.73 8.55
C PHE A 43 -17.96 -8.74 9.62
N THR A 44 -19.07 -9.48 9.34
CA THR A 44 -19.64 -10.45 10.26
C THR A 44 -20.33 -11.63 9.54
N PRO A 45 -19.69 -12.65 9.05
CA PRO A 45 -18.39 -12.76 8.39
C PRO A 45 -18.36 -12.07 7.01
N LYS A 46 -19.52 -11.68 6.49
CA LYS A 46 -19.67 -10.91 5.23
C LYS A 46 -19.76 -9.43 5.53
N SER A 47 -19.45 -8.60 4.55
CA SER A 47 -19.62 -7.16 4.66
C SER A 47 -21.09 -6.77 4.92
N GLN A 48 -21.33 -5.99 5.96
CA GLN A 48 -22.63 -5.46 6.31
C GLN A 48 -22.57 -3.94 6.40
N PRO A 49 -23.34 -3.22 5.57
CA PRO A 49 -23.45 -1.78 5.69
C PRO A 49 -23.99 -1.36 7.06
N ARG A 50 -23.50 -0.25 7.56
CA ARG A 50 -23.94 0.36 8.82
C ARG A 50 -24.31 1.82 8.58
N THR A 51 -25.07 2.39 9.49
CA THR A 51 -25.43 3.80 9.47
C THR A 51 -24.31 4.68 10.03
N GLN A 52 -23.41 4.10 10.82
CA GLN A 52 -22.24 4.78 11.39
C GLN A 52 -21.23 3.77 11.94
N LEU A 53 -19.99 4.22 12.11
CA LEU A 53 -18.95 3.58 12.90
C LEU A 53 -18.62 4.48 14.08
N ALA A 54 -18.71 3.96 15.30
CA ALA A 54 -18.42 4.67 16.54
C ALA A 54 -17.05 4.29 17.11
N ALA A 55 -16.56 5.06 18.08
CA ALA A 55 -15.30 4.82 18.75
C ALA A 55 -15.19 3.39 19.30
N GLY A 56 -14.06 2.75 19.05
CA GLY A 56 -13.77 1.36 19.41
C GLY A 56 -14.17 0.33 18.36
N GLU A 57 -14.99 0.68 17.36
CA GLU A 57 -15.41 -0.22 16.32
C GLU A 57 -14.35 -0.35 15.20
N VAL A 58 -14.25 -1.57 14.65
CA VAL A 58 -13.46 -1.86 13.44
C VAL A 58 -14.42 -2.15 12.30
N GLY A 59 -14.23 -1.49 11.18
CA GLY A 59 -15.09 -1.65 10.03
C GLY A 59 -14.43 -1.22 8.74
N PHE A 60 -15.23 -1.12 7.68
CA PHE A 60 -14.78 -0.65 6.39
C PHE A 60 -15.37 0.72 6.04
N VAL A 61 -14.63 1.46 5.22
CA VAL A 61 -15.03 2.75 4.64
C VAL A 61 -14.84 2.72 3.14
N ILE A 62 -15.86 3.12 2.41
CA ILE A 62 -15.83 3.36 0.98
C ILE A 62 -16.05 4.85 0.76
N ALA A 63 -15.13 5.52 0.08
CA ALA A 63 -15.14 6.96 -0.09
C ALA A 63 -14.87 7.39 -1.55
N GLY A 64 -15.18 6.54 -2.52
CA GLY A 64 -15.01 6.84 -3.94
C GLY A 64 -13.56 7.11 -4.34
N ILE A 65 -12.58 6.58 -3.61
CA ILE A 65 -11.17 6.75 -3.90
C ILE A 65 -10.82 5.91 -5.11
N LYS A 66 -10.47 6.57 -6.20
CA LYS A 66 -10.07 5.92 -7.45
C LYS A 66 -8.54 5.86 -7.61
N GLU A 67 -7.84 6.77 -6.96
CA GLU A 67 -6.39 6.82 -6.96
C GLU A 67 -5.83 5.92 -5.86
N LEU A 68 -5.26 4.81 -6.25
CA LEU A 68 -4.69 3.81 -5.36
C LEU A 68 -3.62 4.38 -4.41
N LYS A 69 -2.90 5.41 -4.86
CA LYS A 69 -1.86 6.08 -4.08
C LYS A 69 -2.38 6.94 -2.92
N ALA A 70 -3.66 7.31 -2.94
CA ALA A 70 -4.26 8.15 -1.91
C ALA A 70 -4.49 7.42 -0.58
N ALA A 71 -4.71 6.11 -0.61
CA ALA A 71 -5.02 5.29 0.57
C ALA A 71 -3.81 4.44 0.99
N LYS A 72 -3.04 4.93 1.94
CA LYS A 72 -1.87 4.22 2.49
C LYS A 72 -2.25 3.42 3.74
N VAL A 73 -1.68 2.22 3.88
CA VAL A 73 -1.80 1.44 5.12
C VAL A 73 -1.14 2.19 6.28
N GLY A 74 -1.83 2.26 7.40
CA GLY A 74 -1.34 2.97 8.59
C GLY A 74 -1.63 4.49 8.60
N ASP A 75 -2.31 5.01 7.59
CA ASP A 75 -2.75 6.40 7.56
C ASP A 75 -3.83 6.70 8.60
N THR A 76 -3.99 7.96 8.94
CA THR A 76 -5.07 8.44 9.82
C THR A 76 -6.15 9.13 9.01
N VAL A 77 -7.39 8.72 9.25
CA VAL A 77 -8.60 9.31 8.66
C VAL A 77 -9.24 10.22 9.68
N THR A 78 -9.53 11.46 9.31
CA THR A 78 -10.23 12.44 10.16
C THR A 78 -11.36 13.11 9.37
N LEU A 79 -12.28 13.79 10.08
CA LEU A 79 -13.30 14.61 9.42
C LEU A 79 -12.68 15.88 8.86
N ALA A 80 -12.96 16.22 7.61
CA ALA A 80 -12.38 17.40 6.97
C ALA A 80 -12.77 18.72 7.64
N GLY A 81 -13.98 18.80 8.22
CA GLY A 81 -14.49 19.97 8.94
C GLY A 81 -14.04 20.07 10.41
N LYS A 82 -13.62 18.95 11.00
CA LYS A 82 -13.12 18.86 12.39
C LYS A 82 -11.86 18.00 12.41
N ARG A 83 -10.80 18.53 11.84
CA ARG A 83 -9.54 17.80 11.68
C ARG A 83 -8.91 17.49 13.03
N ALA A 84 -8.38 16.28 13.17
CA ALA A 84 -7.49 15.97 14.29
C ALA A 84 -6.24 16.85 14.21
N SER A 85 -5.72 17.27 15.36
CA SER A 85 -4.50 18.09 15.42
C SER A 85 -3.25 17.34 15.01
N GLU A 86 -3.23 16.02 15.24
CA GLU A 86 -2.10 15.14 14.95
C GLU A 86 -2.59 13.81 14.40
N ALA A 87 -1.80 13.21 13.50
CA ALA A 87 -2.00 11.85 13.06
C ALA A 87 -1.77 10.87 14.23
N LEU A 88 -2.50 9.74 14.23
CA LEU A 88 -2.29 8.71 15.24
C LEU A 88 -0.87 8.14 15.14
N PRO A 89 -0.20 7.86 16.27
CA PRO A 89 1.11 7.21 16.25
C PRO A 89 0.99 5.77 15.71
N GLY A 90 2.05 5.27 15.11
CA GLY A 90 2.14 3.89 14.62
C GLY A 90 2.34 3.76 13.13
N PHE A 91 2.21 4.83 12.35
CA PHE A 91 2.66 4.83 10.97
C PHE A 91 4.17 5.02 10.94
N LYS A 92 4.88 3.95 10.60
CA LYS A 92 6.32 3.99 10.33
C LYS A 92 6.54 3.49 8.92
N GLU A 93 7.20 4.30 8.11
CA GLU A 93 7.68 3.86 6.82
C GLU A 93 8.84 2.87 7.04
N ILE A 94 8.61 1.61 6.64
CA ILE A 94 9.62 0.56 6.78
C ILE A 94 10.54 0.64 5.56
N GLN A 95 11.83 0.78 5.81
CA GLN A 95 12.84 0.83 4.74
C GLN A 95 13.08 -0.58 4.18
N PRO A 96 13.12 -0.73 2.85
CA PRO A 96 13.43 -2.01 2.22
C PRO A 96 14.88 -2.43 2.49
N GLN A 97 15.10 -3.74 2.57
CA GLN A 97 16.41 -4.36 2.81
C GLN A 97 16.93 -5.14 1.59
N VAL A 98 16.03 -5.62 0.76
CA VAL A 98 16.32 -6.42 -0.44
C VAL A 98 15.75 -5.73 -1.65
N PHE A 99 16.53 -5.64 -2.72
CA PHE A 99 16.10 -5.03 -3.98
C PHE A 99 16.25 -6.01 -5.12
N ALA A 100 15.30 -6.03 -6.02
CA ALA A 100 15.36 -6.78 -7.27
C ALA A 100 14.61 -6.04 -8.38
N GLY A 101 15.03 -6.23 -9.61
CA GLY A 101 14.29 -5.78 -10.79
C GLY A 101 13.23 -6.80 -11.17
N LEU A 102 12.01 -6.32 -11.43
CA LEU A 102 10.91 -7.11 -11.99
C LEU A 102 10.58 -6.58 -13.39
N TYR A 103 10.66 -7.45 -14.38
CA TYR A 103 10.41 -7.09 -15.78
C TYR A 103 9.37 -8.06 -16.37
N PRO A 104 8.38 -7.56 -17.12
CA PRO A 104 7.48 -8.44 -17.83
C PRO A 104 8.23 -9.14 -18.96
N VAL A 105 7.90 -10.40 -19.22
CA VAL A 105 8.44 -11.15 -20.35
C VAL A 105 8.05 -10.47 -21.66
N GLU A 106 6.80 -10.03 -21.76
CA GLU A 106 6.26 -9.30 -22.90
C GLU A 106 6.19 -7.79 -22.60
N SER A 107 6.86 -6.98 -23.41
CA SER A 107 6.98 -5.54 -23.17
C SER A 107 5.64 -4.80 -23.12
N HIS A 108 4.59 -5.30 -23.78
CA HIS A 108 3.25 -4.71 -23.74
C HIS A 108 2.54 -4.92 -22.39
N GLU A 109 3.04 -5.78 -21.53
CA GLU A 109 2.49 -6.02 -20.17
C GLU A 109 3.04 -5.08 -19.09
N TYR A 110 3.88 -4.11 -19.47
CA TYR A 110 4.45 -3.14 -18.52
C TYR A 110 3.39 -2.38 -17.71
N GLU A 111 2.34 -1.89 -18.37
CA GLU A 111 1.24 -1.18 -17.70
C GLU A 111 0.46 -2.10 -16.77
N ALA A 112 0.22 -3.34 -17.17
CA ALA A 112 -0.42 -4.34 -16.33
C ALA A 112 0.41 -4.67 -15.09
N LEU A 113 1.74 -4.74 -15.21
CA LEU A 113 2.64 -4.92 -14.07
C LEU A 113 2.60 -3.73 -13.11
N ARG A 114 2.60 -2.51 -13.63
CA ARG A 114 2.44 -1.30 -12.81
C ARG A 114 1.15 -1.33 -12.00
N ASP A 115 0.04 -1.62 -12.65
CA ASP A 115 -1.27 -1.68 -11.99
C ASP A 115 -1.34 -2.79 -10.93
N ALA A 116 -0.73 -3.94 -11.20
CA ALA A 116 -0.62 -5.04 -10.24
C ALA A 116 0.20 -4.65 -9.01
N LEU A 117 1.35 -3.99 -9.19
CA LEU A 117 2.17 -3.49 -8.09
C LEU A 117 1.44 -2.43 -7.24
N GLU A 118 0.71 -1.52 -7.87
CA GLU A 118 -0.12 -0.54 -7.17
C GLU A 118 -1.19 -1.21 -6.29
N LYS A 119 -1.87 -2.22 -6.81
CA LYS A 119 -2.88 -3.00 -6.07
C LYS A 119 -2.27 -3.78 -4.90
N LEU A 120 -1.11 -4.42 -5.10
CA LEU A 120 -0.41 -5.11 -4.02
C LEU A 120 0.03 -4.16 -2.92
N LYS A 121 0.50 -2.97 -3.26
CA LYS A 121 0.94 -1.96 -2.30
C LYS A 121 -0.16 -1.48 -1.37
N LEU A 122 -1.42 -1.55 -1.76
CA LEU A 122 -2.56 -1.22 -0.89
C LEU A 122 -2.61 -2.07 0.39
N ASN A 123 -2.19 -3.33 0.30
CA ASN A 123 -2.18 -4.27 1.42
C ASN A 123 -0.79 -4.52 1.99
N ASP A 124 0.23 -3.99 1.34
CA ASP A 124 1.62 -4.21 1.69
C ASP A 124 2.39 -2.87 1.66
N ALA A 125 2.37 -2.18 2.79
CA ALA A 125 3.04 -0.89 2.94
C ALA A 125 4.58 -1.00 2.87
N SER A 126 5.13 -2.20 3.02
CA SER A 126 6.57 -2.47 2.95
C SER A 126 7.09 -2.69 1.54
N LEU A 127 6.20 -2.89 0.56
CA LEU A 127 6.57 -2.98 -0.85
C LEU A 127 6.88 -1.58 -1.39
N HIS A 128 8.08 -1.40 -1.91
CA HIS A 128 8.51 -0.21 -2.65
C HIS A 128 8.79 -0.58 -4.09
N TYR A 129 8.46 0.29 -5.02
CA TYR A 129 8.79 0.10 -6.43
C TYR A 129 8.96 1.43 -7.14
N GLU A 130 9.86 1.46 -8.08
CA GLU A 130 10.11 2.60 -8.96
C GLU A 130 10.37 2.11 -10.39
N PRO A 131 10.00 2.89 -11.41
CA PRO A 131 10.29 2.54 -12.80
C PRO A 131 11.80 2.38 -13.03
N GLU A 132 12.17 1.35 -13.79
CA GLU A 132 13.55 1.07 -14.17
C GLU A 132 13.62 0.64 -15.64
N VAL A 133 14.71 0.97 -16.30
CA VAL A 133 14.96 0.55 -17.68
C VAL A 133 16.26 -0.26 -17.73
N SER A 134 16.16 -1.47 -18.24
CA SER A 134 17.32 -2.31 -18.53
C SER A 134 17.60 -2.34 -20.02
N GLN A 135 18.87 -2.25 -20.40
CA GLN A 135 19.25 -2.39 -21.83
C GLN A 135 18.93 -3.78 -22.39
N ALA A 136 18.98 -4.81 -21.55
CA ALA A 136 18.72 -6.18 -21.95
C ALA A 136 17.24 -6.59 -21.83
N LEU A 137 16.53 -6.07 -20.83
CA LEU A 137 15.18 -6.52 -20.45
C LEU A 137 14.08 -5.49 -20.76
N GLY A 138 14.45 -4.27 -21.13
CA GLY A 138 13.49 -3.20 -21.43
C GLY A 138 12.96 -2.50 -20.18
N PHE A 139 11.70 -2.12 -20.23
CA PHE A 139 11.02 -1.42 -19.13
C PHE A 139 10.53 -2.39 -18.06
N GLY A 140 10.76 -2.03 -16.81
CA GLY A 140 10.33 -2.77 -15.64
C GLY A 140 10.32 -1.89 -14.39
N PHE A 141 10.45 -2.54 -13.23
CA PHE A 141 10.46 -1.86 -11.94
C PHE A 141 11.58 -2.39 -11.06
N ARG A 142 12.30 -1.47 -10.42
CA ARG A 142 13.14 -1.80 -9.28
C ARG A 142 12.25 -1.85 -8.05
N CYS A 143 12.17 -3.02 -7.42
CA CYS A 143 11.34 -3.26 -6.25
C CYS A 143 12.19 -3.42 -5.00
N GLY A 144 11.69 -2.88 -3.89
CA GLY A 144 12.29 -3.03 -2.57
C GLY A 144 11.39 -3.84 -1.65
N PHE A 145 11.98 -4.79 -0.92
CA PHE A 145 11.31 -5.76 -0.06
C PHE A 145 11.92 -5.78 1.34
N LEU A 146 11.17 -6.27 2.32
CA LEU A 146 11.67 -6.47 3.69
C LEU A 146 12.78 -7.54 3.78
N GLY A 147 12.72 -8.54 2.92
CA GLY A 147 13.65 -9.64 2.87
C GLY A 147 13.36 -10.55 1.68
N LEU A 148 14.14 -11.63 1.55
CA LEU A 148 14.00 -12.59 0.45
C LEU A 148 12.64 -13.30 0.43
N LEU A 149 12.11 -13.66 1.60
CA LEU A 149 10.80 -14.29 1.70
C LEU A 149 9.68 -13.34 1.25
N HIS A 150 9.76 -12.06 1.62
CA HIS A 150 8.81 -11.05 1.16
C HIS A 150 8.86 -10.89 -0.36
N MET A 151 10.05 -10.89 -0.94
CA MET A 151 10.25 -10.87 -2.40
C MET A 151 9.58 -12.06 -3.08
N GLU A 152 9.77 -13.27 -2.57
CA GLU A 152 9.15 -14.49 -3.10
C GLU A 152 7.62 -14.44 -3.02
N ILE A 153 7.08 -13.97 -1.90
CA ILE A 153 5.62 -13.82 -1.73
C ILE A 153 5.04 -12.83 -2.74
N VAL A 154 5.66 -11.68 -2.92
CA VAL A 154 5.21 -10.67 -3.89
C VAL A 154 5.28 -11.22 -5.31
N GLN A 155 6.38 -11.87 -5.67
CA GLN A 155 6.56 -12.49 -6.99
C GLN A 155 5.49 -13.55 -7.25
N GLU A 156 5.25 -14.45 -6.30
CA GLU A 156 4.23 -15.50 -6.40
C GLU A 156 2.82 -14.91 -6.55
N ARG A 157 2.51 -13.85 -5.84
CA ARG A 157 1.22 -13.16 -5.97
C ARG A 157 1.04 -12.50 -7.33
N LEU A 158 2.07 -11.87 -7.88
CA LEU A 158 2.03 -11.31 -9.24
C LEU A 158 1.78 -12.39 -10.29
N GLU A 159 2.42 -13.54 -10.15
CA GLU A 159 2.26 -14.67 -11.07
C GLU A 159 0.87 -15.33 -10.96
N ARG A 160 0.39 -15.56 -9.73
CA ARG A 160 -0.87 -16.30 -9.50
C ARG A 160 -2.12 -15.45 -9.51
N GLU A 161 -2.10 -14.29 -8.86
CA GLU A 161 -3.30 -13.43 -8.74
C GLU A 161 -3.49 -12.54 -9.96
N PHE A 162 -2.39 -12.12 -10.61
CA PHE A 162 -2.42 -11.20 -11.74
C PHE A 162 -2.03 -11.85 -13.07
N ASP A 163 -1.76 -13.16 -13.08
CA ASP A 163 -1.42 -13.94 -14.27
C ASP A 163 -0.27 -13.34 -15.09
N MET A 164 0.80 -12.96 -14.41
CA MET A 164 1.94 -12.29 -15.01
C MET A 164 3.15 -13.23 -15.15
N ASP A 165 3.77 -13.20 -16.31
CA ASP A 165 5.07 -13.82 -16.55
C ASP A 165 6.17 -12.78 -16.33
N LEU A 166 7.04 -13.02 -15.35
CA LEU A 166 8.05 -12.05 -14.91
C LEU A 166 9.47 -12.60 -15.04
N ILE A 167 10.38 -11.69 -15.36
CA ILE A 167 11.83 -11.89 -15.22
C ILE A 167 12.26 -11.16 -13.95
N THR A 168 12.87 -11.87 -13.02
CA THR A 168 13.39 -11.31 -11.78
C THR A 168 14.92 -11.30 -11.84
N THR A 169 15.52 -10.15 -11.56
CA THR A 169 16.98 -10.06 -11.46
C THR A 169 17.48 -10.66 -10.14
N ALA A 170 18.77 -10.96 -10.06
CA ALA A 170 19.37 -11.39 -8.81
C ALA A 170 19.16 -10.31 -7.72
N PRO A 171 18.74 -10.71 -6.50
CA PRO A 171 18.53 -9.75 -5.44
C PRO A 171 19.81 -9.15 -4.92
N THR A 172 19.78 -7.86 -4.60
CA THR A 172 20.83 -7.16 -3.84
C THR A 172 20.33 -6.85 -2.44
N VAL A 173 21.21 -6.97 -1.47
CA VAL A 173 20.90 -6.75 -0.05
C VAL A 173 21.72 -5.58 0.46
N ILE A 174 21.10 -4.66 1.18
CA ILE A 174 21.80 -3.57 1.86
C ILE A 174 22.34 -4.09 3.20
N TYR A 175 23.63 -3.87 3.44
CA TYR A 175 24.29 -4.24 4.68
C TYR A 175 24.64 -2.99 5.49
N GLU A 176 24.41 -3.06 6.80
CA GLU A 176 25.01 -2.13 7.75
C GLU A 176 26.37 -2.66 8.18
N VAL A 177 27.42 -1.89 7.92
CA VAL A 177 28.77 -2.22 8.36
C VAL A 177 29.18 -1.28 9.49
N ALA A 178 29.32 -1.82 10.69
CA ALA A 178 29.87 -1.09 11.81
C ALA A 178 31.39 -1.11 11.72
N LEU A 179 32.01 0.05 11.55
CA LEU A 179 33.46 0.20 11.55
C LEU A 179 34.00 0.17 12.97
N ARG A 180 35.31 -0.13 13.11
CA ARG A 180 35.95 -0.21 14.42
C ARG A 180 35.97 1.10 15.22
N ASP A 181 35.78 2.24 14.56
CA ASP A 181 35.66 3.57 15.17
C ASP A 181 34.23 3.90 15.64
N GLY A 182 33.27 2.96 15.47
CA GLY A 182 31.86 3.14 15.83
C GLY A 182 31.01 3.77 14.74
N THR A 183 31.57 4.09 13.58
CA THR A 183 30.83 4.61 12.42
C THR A 183 30.03 3.47 11.77
N VAL A 184 28.79 3.73 11.40
CA VAL A 184 27.94 2.78 10.65
C VAL A 184 27.84 3.26 9.20
N VAL A 185 28.14 2.38 8.27
CA VAL A 185 28.07 2.63 6.82
C VAL A 185 27.11 1.65 6.17
N MET A 186 26.24 2.17 5.31
CA MET A 186 25.36 1.34 4.47
C MET A 186 26.10 0.95 3.20
N VAL A 187 26.07 -0.34 2.86
CA VAL A 187 26.71 -0.90 1.65
C VAL A 187 25.68 -1.74 0.89
N ASP A 188 25.52 -1.47 -0.39
CA ASP A 188 24.67 -2.18 -1.34
C ASP A 188 25.50 -2.95 -2.40
#